data_9784750fc6e5a37af6db478f88081dba
#
_entry.id   9784750fc6e5a37af6db478f88081dba
#
_cell.length_a   1.000
_cell.length_b   1.000
_cell.length_c   1.000
_cell.angle_alpha   90.00
_cell.angle_beta   90.00
_cell.angle_gamma   90.00
#
_symmetry.space_group_name_H-M   'P 1'
#
loop_
_entity.id
_entity.type
_entity.pdbx_description
1 polymer ?
#
loop_
_entity_poly.entity_id
_entity_poly.type
_entity_poly.pdbx_seq_one_letter_code
_entity_poly.pdbx_strand_id
1 'polypeptide(L)'
;MKCGPTLTVMLTYNDMTVCNAHEIFEKCKNSSAEYWGFKEEPLARDEMKKLFAYMKECGKKTVLEVVCYDEKNSLAGAYVAAECGCDYLMGTVFFDSVNEFCKAHNLKYLPFVGKLSERPSVLDGDID
;
A
#
# COMPACT_ATOMS: atom_id res chain seq x y z
N MET A 1 -17.73 -7.36 16.66
CA MET A 1 -17.32 -6.54 15.51
C MET A 1 -16.59 -5.31 16.04
N LYS A 2 -15.33 -5.13 15.69
CA LYS A 2 -14.62 -3.88 16.04
C LYS A 2 -15.18 -2.75 15.18
N CYS A 3 -15.97 -1.87 15.75
CA CYS A 3 -16.35 -0.61 15.12
C CYS A 3 -15.31 0.44 15.50
N GLY A 4 -14.50 0.87 14.55
CA GLY A 4 -13.53 1.93 14.74
C GLY A 4 -12.40 1.88 13.73
N PRO A 5 -11.60 2.95 13.60
CA PRO A 5 -10.46 2.98 12.72
C PRO A 5 -9.40 1.96 13.12
N THR A 6 -8.73 1.40 12.14
CA THR A 6 -7.59 0.50 12.33
C THR A 6 -6.28 1.22 12.03
N LEU A 7 -5.22 0.87 12.76
CA LEU A 7 -3.91 1.44 12.54
C LEU A 7 -3.19 0.70 11.41
N THR A 8 -2.72 1.47 10.43
CA THR A 8 -1.77 1.00 9.42
C THR A 8 -0.41 1.59 9.69
N VAL A 9 0.59 0.75 9.86
CA VAL A 9 1.99 1.18 10.00
C VAL A 9 2.67 1.12 8.64
N MET A 10 3.22 2.25 8.21
CA MET A 10 4.01 2.35 6.98
C MET A 10 5.49 2.39 7.29
N LEU A 11 6.25 1.48 6.72
CA LEU A 11 7.71 1.40 6.88
C LEU A 11 8.41 2.40 5.95
N THR A 12 8.05 3.67 6.12
CA THR A 12 8.50 4.77 5.26
C THR A 12 9.13 5.91 6.08
N TYR A 13 10.08 6.59 5.45
CA TYR A 13 10.68 7.83 5.93
C TYR A 13 11.04 8.70 4.73
N ASN A 14 10.78 10.01 4.81
CA ASN A 14 10.96 10.94 3.69
C ASN A 14 10.30 10.43 2.40
N ASP A 15 9.06 9.95 2.52
CA ASP A 15 8.23 9.48 1.41
C ASP A 15 8.78 8.27 0.62
N MET A 16 9.71 7.52 1.23
CA MET A 16 10.29 6.31 0.65
C MET A 16 10.34 5.18 1.68
N THR A 17 10.27 3.95 1.22
CA THR A 17 10.48 2.78 2.08
C THR A 17 11.89 2.79 2.65
N VAL A 18 12.00 2.56 3.95
CA VAL A 18 13.30 2.50 4.62
C VAL A 18 14.09 1.25 4.21
N CYS A 19 15.39 1.38 4.01
CA CYS A 19 16.24 0.27 3.57
C CYS A 19 16.29 -0.91 4.55
N ASN A 20 16.06 -0.65 5.84
CA ASN A 20 16.01 -1.66 6.91
C ASN A 20 14.58 -2.05 7.31
N ALA A 21 13.61 -1.98 6.37
CA ALA A 21 12.20 -2.26 6.62
C ALA A 21 11.96 -3.63 7.28
N HIS A 22 12.67 -4.66 6.83
CA HIS A 22 12.57 -6.00 7.41
C HIS A 22 13.01 -6.02 8.88
N GLU A 23 14.11 -5.36 9.20
CA GLU A 23 14.64 -5.28 10.58
C GLU A 23 13.66 -4.55 11.51
N ILE A 24 13.09 -3.44 11.05
CA ILE A 24 12.10 -2.68 11.83
C ILE A 24 10.84 -3.51 12.04
N PHE A 25 10.33 -4.16 10.99
CA PHE A 25 9.19 -5.05 11.14
C PHE A 25 9.45 -6.17 12.13
N GLU A 26 10.61 -6.82 12.06
CA GLU A 26 11.00 -7.89 12.99
C GLU A 26 10.94 -7.43 14.46
N LYS A 27 11.44 -6.23 14.73
CA LYS A 27 11.40 -5.65 16.09
C LYS A 27 9.98 -5.31 16.56
N CYS A 28 9.07 -4.99 15.65
CA CYS A 28 7.74 -4.47 15.97
C CYS A 28 6.59 -5.43 15.65
N LYS A 29 6.85 -6.60 15.09
CA LYS A 29 5.83 -7.55 14.63
C LYS A 29 4.82 -7.99 15.70
N ASN A 30 5.21 -7.96 16.97
CA ASN A 30 4.35 -8.34 18.09
C ASN A 30 3.46 -7.18 18.60
N SER A 31 3.52 -6.02 17.96
CA SER A 31 2.64 -4.91 18.29
C SER A 31 1.18 -5.22 17.91
N SER A 32 0.26 -4.46 18.48
CA SER A 32 -1.18 -4.59 18.19
C SER A 32 -1.60 -4.09 16.81
N ALA A 33 -0.70 -3.43 16.06
CA ALA A 33 -1.01 -2.99 14.70
C ALA A 33 -1.24 -4.19 13.78
N GLU A 34 -2.41 -4.21 13.13
CA GLU A 34 -2.81 -5.32 12.25
C GLU A 34 -2.36 -5.12 10.81
N TYR A 35 -2.26 -3.86 10.35
CA TYR A 35 -1.95 -3.49 8.97
C TYR A 35 -0.54 -2.94 8.88
N TRP A 36 0.23 -3.48 7.94
CA TRP A 36 1.63 -3.09 7.71
C TRP A 36 1.88 -2.92 6.22
N GLY A 37 2.56 -1.86 5.87
CA GLY A 37 2.83 -1.56 4.48
C GLY A 37 4.11 -0.77 4.26
N PHE A 38 4.38 -0.58 3.00
CA PHE A 38 5.47 0.24 2.51
C PHE A 38 5.18 0.73 1.09
N LYS A 39 6.03 1.59 0.56
CA LYS A 39 5.97 2.07 -0.82
C LYS A 39 6.77 1.13 -1.74
N GLU A 40 6.46 1.17 -3.03
CA GLU A 40 7.13 0.35 -4.04
C GLU A 40 8.62 0.70 -4.25
N GLU A 41 9.09 1.83 -3.75
CA GLU A 41 10.47 2.27 -3.85
C GLU A 41 11.11 2.46 -2.48
N PRO A 42 12.41 2.20 -2.32
CA PRO A 42 13.40 1.70 -3.29
C PRO A 42 13.64 0.18 -3.23
N LEU A 43 12.82 -0.61 -2.51
CA LEU A 43 13.04 -2.04 -2.37
C LEU A 43 12.93 -2.77 -3.71
N ALA A 44 13.80 -3.73 -3.93
CA ALA A 44 13.70 -4.63 -5.06
C ALA A 44 12.44 -5.52 -4.93
N ARG A 45 11.88 -5.93 -6.08
CA ARG A 45 10.63 -6.71 -6.12
C ARG A 45 10.68 -7.99 -5.31
N ASP A 46 11.81 -8.71 -5.36
CA ASP A 46 11.99 -9.93 -4.57
C ASP A 46 12.06 -9.67 -3.06
N GLU A 47 12.61 -8.54 -2.66
CA GLU A 47 12.62 -8.12 -1.26
C GLU A 47 11.20 -7.77 -0.79
N MET A 48 10.42 -7.05 -1.60
CA MET A 48 9.01 -6.76 -1.30
C MET A 48 8.19 -8.05 -1.16
N LYS A 49 8.36 -9.02 -2.06
CA LYS A 49 7.69 -10.32 -1.98
C LYS A 49 8.00 -11.05 -0.67
N LYS A 50 9.28 -11.13 -0.32
CA LYS A 50 9.73 -11.79 0.92
C LYS A 50 9.18 -11.10 2.16
N LEU A 51 9.21 -9.78 2.18
CA LEU A 51 8.72 -9.01 3.32
C LEU A 51 7.21 -9.15 3.50
N PHE A 52 6.42 -9.06 2.41
CA PHE A 52 4.98 -9.29 2.49
C PHE A 52 4.64 -10.71 2.92
N ALA A 53 5.33 -11.73 2.39
CA ALA A 53 5.12 -13.11 2.80
C ALA A 53 5.38 -13.29 4.30
N TYR A 54 6.46 -12.72 4.80
CA TYR A 54 6.80 -12.77 6.21
C TYR A 54 5.79 -12.04 7.10
N MET A 55 5.33 -10.87 6.70
CA MET A 55 4.27 -10.15 7.41
C MET A 55 2.99 -10.97 7.52
N LYS A 56 2.60 -11.65 6.44
CA LYS A 56 1.43 -12.54 6.42
C LYS A 56 1.61 -13.75 7.32
N GLU A 57 2.77 -14.38 7.33
CA GLU A 57 3.11 -15.47 8.26
C GLU A 57 2.97 -15.02 9.73
N CYS A 58 3.28 -13.75 10.00
CA CYS A 58 3.10 -13.13 11.31
C CYS A 58 1.64 -12.70 11.60
N GLY A 59 0.69 -13.04 10.72
CA GLY A 59 -0.73 -12.72 10.89
C GLY A 59 -1.11 -11.29 10.56
N LYS A 60 -0.26 -10.56 9.85
CA LYS A 60 -0.53 -9.17 9.46
C LYS A 60 -1.23 -9.08 8.11
N LYS A 61 -1.99 -8.00 7.91
CA LYS A 61 -2.53 -7.59 6.62
C LYS A 61 -1.57 -6.63 5.96
N THR A 62 -1.36 -6.77 4.67
CA THR A 62 -0.27 -6.11 3.95
C THR A 62 -0.76 -5.07 2.96
N VAL A 63 -0.07 -3.94 2.89
CA VAL A 63 -0.44 -2.78 2.09
C VAL A 63 0.74 -2.31 1.25
N LEU A 64 0.54 -2.17 -0.05
CA LEU A 64 1.49 -1.48 -0.93
C LEU A 64 0.94 -0.10 -1.29
N GLU A 65 1.73 0.93 -1.04
CA GLU A 65 1.41 2.29 -1.45
C GLU A 65 2.09 2.63 -2.78
N VAL A 66 1.28 3.04 -3.74
CA VAL A 66 1.72 3.50 -5.07
C VAL A 66 1.13 4.89 -5.31
N VAL A 67 1.96 5.92 -5.25
CA VAL A 67 1.48 7.30 -5.47
C VAL A 67 1.57 7.64 -6.95
N CYS A 68 0.47 7.45 -7.66
CA CYS A 68 0.34 7.72 -9.09
C CYS A 68 -0.94 8.47 -9.41
N TYR A 69 -0.85 9.39 -10.39
CA TYR A 69 -1.96 10.24 -10.81
C TYR A 69 -2.40 9.99 -12.25
N ASP A 70 -1.74 9.09 -12.95
CA ASP A 70 -2.08 8.65 -14.30
C ASP A 70 -2.42 7.16 -14.33
N GLU A 71 -3.28 6.77 -15.26
CA GLU A 71 -3.83 5.42 -15.35
C GLU A 71 -2.76 4.36 -15.62
N LYS A 72 -1.82 4.66 -16.53
CA LYS A 72 -0.78 3.70 -16.94
C LYS A 72 0.12 3.31 -15.78
N ASN A 73 0.64 4.28 -15.04
CA ASN A 73 1.50 4.02 -13.90
C ASN A 73 0.72 3.45 -12.70
N SER A 74 -0.52 3.86 -12.51
CA SER A 74 -1.40 3.27 -11.50
C SER A 74 -1.66 1.80 -11.76
N LEU A 75 -1.92 1.42 -13.01
CA LEU A 75 -2.11 0.02 -13.40
C LEU A 75 -0.80 -0.79 -13.26
N ALA A 76 0.34 -0.21 -13.63
CA ALA A 76 1.64 -0.84 -13.43
C ALA A 76 1.90 -1.12 -11.92
N GLY A 77 1.57 -0.17 -11.06
CA GLY A 77 1.64 -0.36 -9.60
C GLY A 77 0.71 -1.47 -9.09
N ALA A 78 -0.48 -1.60 -9.66
CA ALA A 78 -1.40 -2.68 -9.33
C ALA A 78 -0.82 -4.06 -9.72
N TYR A 79 -0.15 -4.16 -10.87
CA TYR A 79 0.57 -5.38 -11.25
C TYR A 79 1.66 -5.73 -10.25
N VAL A 80 2.44 -4.76 -9.78
CA VAL A 80 3.46 -4.96 -8.75
C VAL A 80 2.83 -5.48 -7.45
N ALA A 81 1.74 -4.86 -7.02
CA ALA A 81 1.01 -5.27 -5.83
C ALA A 81 0.52 -6.72 -5.90
N ALA A 82 -0.08 -7.10 -7.02
CA ALA A 82 -0.55 -8.47 -7.25
C ALA A 82 0.61 -9.46 -7.30
N GLU A 83 1.70 -9.13 -8.00
CA GLU A 83 2.89 -9.96 -8.10
C GLU A 83 3.57 -10.17 -6.74
N CYS A 84 3.63 -9.14 -5.91
CA CYS A 84 4.21 -9.21 -4.57
C CYS A 84 3.29 -9.88 -3.55
N GLY A 85 2.03 -10.13 -3.89
CA GLY A 85 1.08 -10.86 -3.06
C GLY A 85 0.58 -10.08 -1.84
N CYS A 86 0.53 -8.75 -1.91
CA CYS A 86 -0.05 -7.94 -0.84
C CYS A 86 -1.59 -7.99 -0.85
N ASP A 87 -2.22 -7.57 0.24
CA ASP A 87 -3.67 -7.60 0.40
C ASP A 87 -4.36 -6.33 -0.10
N TYR A 88 -3.67 -5.18 0.00
CA TYR A 88 -4.21 -3.86 -0.30
C TYR A 88 -3.29 -3.07 -1.22
N LEU A 89 -3.88 -2.42 -2.22
CA LEU A 89 -3.24 -1.37 -3.01
C LEU A 89 -3.83 -0.03 -2.60
N MET A 90 -2.99 0.93 -2.21
CA MET A 90 -3.44 2.28 -1.90
C MET A 90 -2.60 3.35 -2.57
N GLY A 91 -3.13 4.57 -2.65
CA GLY A 91 -2.38 5.77 -3.02
C GLY A 91 -2.41 6.15 -4.50
N THR A 92 -3.19 5.50 -5.34
CA THR A 92 -3.45 5.96 -6.71
C THR A 92 -4.70 6.84 -6.78
N VAL A 93 -4.80 7.69 -7.80
CA VAL A 93 -6.11 8.23 -8.22
C VAL A 93 -6.97 7.06 -8.71
N PHE A 94 -8.29 7.16 -8.51
CA PHE A 94 -9.20 6.10 -8.94
C PHE A 94 -9.25 5.98 -10.48
N PHE A 95 -9.07 4.77 -10.97
CA PHE A 95 -9.29 4.39 -12.37
C PHE A 95 -10.08 3.08 -12.42
N ASP A 96 -11.08 3.02 -13.29
CA ASP A 96 -11.90 1.81 -13.47
C ASP A 96 -11.05 0.59 -13.83
N SER A 97 -10.07 0.75 -14.71
CA SER A 97 -9.15 -0.33 -15.10
C SER A 97 -8.36 -0.90 -13.93
N VAL A 98 -7.89 -0.05 -13.03
CA VAL A 98 -7.18 -0.46 -11.80
C VAL A 98 -8.12 -1.18 -10.85
N ASN A 99 -9.34 -0.68 -10.69
CA ASN A 99 -10.35 -1.28 -9.83
C ASN A 99 -10.73 -2.70 -10.32
N GLU A 100 -10.93 -2.86 -11.62
CA GLU A 100 -11.24 -4.16 -12.21
C GLU A 100 -10.08 -5.15 -12.10
N PHE A 101 -8.85 -4.67 -12.37
CA PHE A 101 -7.65 -5.46 -12.16
C PHE A 101 -7.53 -5.95 -10.71
N CYS A 102 -7.72 -5.06 -9.74
CA CYS A 102 -7.67 -5.40 -8.32
C CYS A 102 -8.72 -6.44 -7.94
N LYS A 103 -9.95 -6.30 -8.43
CA LYS A 103 -11.01 -7.30 -8.21
C LYS A 103 -10.63 -8.67 -8.78
N ALA A 104 -10.10 -8.71 -10.00
CA ALA A 104 -9.69 -9.95 -10.66
C ALA A 104 -8.52 -10.65 -9.94
N HIS A 105 -7.68 -9.92 -9.22
CA HIS A 105 -6.51 -10.43 -8.51
C HIS A 105 -6.66 -10.48 -6.98
N ASN A 106 -7.88 -10.33 -6.49
CA ASN A 106 -8.20 -10.34 -5.06
C ASN A 106 -7.40 -9.30 -4.24
N LEU A 107 -7.09 -8.17 -4.84
CA LEU A 107 -6.55 -6.99 -4.17
C LEU A 107 -7.67 -6.08 -3.70
N LYS A 108 -7.59 -5.59 -2.50
CA LYS A 108 -8.46 -4.52 -2.02
C LYS A 108 -7.87 -3.18 -2.43
N TYR A 109 -8.69 -2.35 -3.08
CA TYR A 109 -8.27 -1.09 -3.67
C TYR A 109 -8.71 0.10 -2.81
N LEU A 110 -7.73 0.90 -2.37
CA LEU A 110 -7.92 2.09 -1.55
C LEU A 110 -7.34 3.32 -2.29
N PRO A 111 -8.01 3.81 -3.35
CA PRO A 111 -7.56 5.00 -4.06
C PRO A 111 -7.70 6.25 -3.20
N PHE A 112 -7.02 7.32 -3.58
CA PHE A 112 -7.27 8.63 -3.01
C PHE A 112 -8.72 9.04 -3.20
N VAL A 113 -9.27 9.73 -2.21
CA VAL A 113 -10.60 10.36 -2.29
C VAL A 113 -10.46 11.82 -2.68
N GLY A 114 -11.48 12.36 -3.36
CA GLY A 114 -11.47 13.75 -3.83
C GLY A 114 -10.58 13.98 -5.04
N LYS A 115 -10.28 15.24 -5.31
CA LYS A 115 -9.43 15.67 -6.42
C LYS A 115 -8.02 15.93 -5.92
N LEU A 116 -7.06 15.29 -6.55
CA LEU A 116 -5.64 15.41 -6.21
C LEU A 116 -4.86 16.17 -7.27
N SER A 117 -3.94 16.98 -6.81
CA SER A 117 -2.96 17.68 -7.63
C SER A 117 -1.63 17.77 -6.89
N GLU A 118 -0.57 18.00 -7.62
CA GLU A 118 0.79 18.30 -7.13
C GLU A 118 1.49 17.18 -6.34
N ARG A 119 2.77 17.40 -6.05
CA ARG A 119 3.59 16.62 -5.11
C ARG A 119 4.40 17.60 -4.23
N PRO A 120 4.25 17.54 -2.90
CA PRO A 120 3.35 16.65 -2.13
C PRO A 120 1.88 16.80 -2.54
N SER A 121 1.11 15.71 -2.36
CA SER A 121 -0.30 15.67 -2.78
C SER A 121 -1.14 16.75 -2.11
N VAL A 122 -1.89 17.51 -2.91
CA VAL A 122 -2.90 18.45 -2.45
C VAL A 122 -4.27 17.84 -2.73
N LEU A 123 -5.05 17.65 -1.68
CA LEU A 123 -6.43 17.16 -1.76
C LEU A 123 -7.38 18.35 -1.80
N ASP A 124 -8.19 18.42 -2.85
CA ASP A 124 -9.27 19.40 -3.00
C ASP A 124 -10.61 18.66 -3.11
N GLY A 125 -11.63 19.17 -2.42
CA GLY A 125 -12.98 18.61 -2.41
C GLY A 125 -13.71 18.89 -1.11
N ASP A 126 -15.03 18.78 -1.19
CA ASP A 126 -15.91 18.89 -0.03
C ASP A 126 -15.96 17.58 0.75
N ILE A 127 -16.26 17.67 2.04
CA ILE A 127 -16.36 16.50 2.93
C ILE A 127 -17.76 15.84 2.82
N ASP A 128 -18.70 16.51 2.18
CA ASP A 128 -20.11 16.08 2.04
C ASP A 128 -20.32 15.06 0.93
#